data_439c9fc3bc1d7c8d03ea01d2cd71847d
#
_entry.id   439c9fc3bc1d7c8d03ea01d2cd71847d
#
_cell.length_a   1.000
_cell.length_b   1.000
_cell.length_c   1.000
_cell.angle_alpha   90.00
_cell.angle_beta   90.00
_cell.angle_gamma   90.00
#
_symmetry.space_group_name_H-M   'P 1'
#
loop_
_entity.id
_entity.type
_entity.pdbx_description
1 polymer ?
#
loop_
_entity_poly.entity_id
_entity_poly.type
_entity_poly.pdbx_seq_one_letter_code
_entity_poly.pdbx_strand_id
1 'polypeptide(L)'
;MKYDKPLIAGVLGAISTIAGEVITRGLVSYGIGKYSVYQLISLIVTMNRPHEFIGLINNFIIGGFFGVVFYYSLILLGRDYLFLKAICASLFFWILSETIFTSTIEGRYIDIRPFSDYYVHLIGATSYGATMGWLFKRYLFACDKHEEERQSNEKSYHSSEMLAFPACKHCPDENENRFEKILNRHDKLLIRAIRDGKETKKCSFLSRFKFW
;
A
#
# COMPACT_ATOMS: atom_id res chain seq x y z
N MET A 1 0.07 0.80 -19.88
CA MET A 1 -0.89 -0.08 -19.15
C MET A 1 -1.35 0.68 -17.93
N LYS A 2 -2.65 0.97 -17.78
CA LYS A 2 -3.19 1.53 -16.54
C LYS A 2 -3.05 0.46 -15.45
N TYR A 3 -2.27 0.75 -14.43
CA TYR A 3 -2.16 -0.13 -13.27
C TYR A 3 -3.50 -0.17 -12.55
N ASP A 4 -4.03 -1.38 -12.32
CA ASP A 4 -5.23 -1.58 -11.52
C ASP A 4 -4.89 -1.37 -10.03
N LYS A 5 -4.94 -0.11 -9.59
CA LYS A 5 -4.60 0.29 -8.21
C LYS A 5 -5.37 -0.51 -7.14
N PRO A 6 -6.68 -0.81 -7.33
CA PRO A 6 -7.41 -1.67 -6.39
C PRO A 6 -6.83 -3.09 -6.27
N LEU A 7 -6.41 -3.68 -7.39
CA LEU A 7 -5.81 -5.02 -7.38
C LEU A 7 -4.48 -5.03 -6.61
N ILE A 8 -3.63 -4.02 -6.84
CA ILE A 8 -2.38 -3.87 -6.09
C ILE A 8 -2.66 -3.68 -4.61
N ALA A 9 -3.65 -2.87 -4.26
CA ALA A 9 -4.07 -2.67 -2.87
C ALA A 9 -4.52 -3.99 -2.22
N GLY A 10 -5.26 -4.83 -2.95
CA GLY A 10 -5.63 -6.18 -2.49
C GLY A 10 -4.41 -7.07 -2.23
N VAL A 11 -3.46 -7.10 -3.16
CA VAL A 11 -2.21 -7.88 -2.99
C VAL A 11 -1.40 -7.38 -1.79
N LEU A 12 -1.27 -6.07 -1.63
CA LEU A 12 -0.56 -5.48 -0.48
C LEU A 12 -1.28 -5.78 0.84
N GLY A 13 -2.62 -5.74 0.85
CA GLY A 13 -3.44 -6.15 1.99
C GLY A 13 -3.22 -7.61 2.36
N ALA A 14 -3.22 -8.52 1.38
CA ALA A 14 -2.92 -9.94 1.61
C ALA A 14 -1.52 -10.17 2.17
N ILE A 15 -0.48 -9.53 1.60
CA ILE A 15 0.90 -9.65 2.08
C ILE A 15 1.05 -9.11 3.51
N SER A 16 0.33 -8.05 3.87
CA SER A 16 0.38 -7.46 5.21
C SER A 16 -0.08 -8.43 6.31
N THR A 17 -0.90 -9.43 5.98
CA THR A 17 -1.37 -10.43 6.95
C THR A 17 -0.23 -11.28 7.52
N ILE A 18 0.85 -11.45 6.75
CA ILE A 18 2.03 -12.21 7.19
C ILE A 18 2.66 -11.56 8.43
N ALA A 19 2.72 -10.23 8.47
CA ALA A 19 3.30 -9.51 9.62
C ALA A 19 2.47 -9.74 10.90
N GLY A 20 1.14 -9.72 10.79
CA GLY A 20 0.24 -10.04 11.90
C GLY A 20 0.45 -11.47 12.40
N GLU A 21 0.53 -12.44 11.49
CA GLU A 21 0.73 -13.85 11.86
C GLU A 21 2.09 -14.10 12.52
N VAL A 22 3.18 -13.53 11.98
CA VAL A 22 4.52 -13.72 12.56
C VAL A 22 4.55 -13.25 14.02
N ILE A 23 3.92 -12.12 14.31
CA ILE A 23 3.88 -11.58 15.67
C ILE A 23 2.98 -12.42 16.58
N THR A 24 1.77 -12.76 16.14
CA THR A 24 0.84 -13.54 16.96
C THR A 24 1.36 -14.95 17.19
N ARG A 25 1.98 -15.59 16.21
CA ARG A 25 2.62 -16.90 16.38
C ARG A 25 3.80 -16.83 17.35
N GLY A 26 4.59 -15.76 17.28
CA GLY A 26 5.63 -15.50 18.28
C GLY A 26 5.06 -15.44 19.68
N LEU A 27 4.01 -14.64 19.92
CA LEU A 27 3.39 -14.51 21.24
C LEU A 27 2.79 -15.84 21.74
N VAL A 28 2.13 -16.59 20.85
CA VAL A 28 1.60 -17.93 21.19
C VAL A 28 2.72 -18.90 21.55
N SER A 29 3.86 -18.86 20.87
CA SER A 29 5.03 -19.71 21.20
C SER A 29 5.64 -19.38 22.56
N TYR A 30 5.48 -18.16 23.06
CA TYR A 30 5.83 -17.77 24.44
C TYR A 30 4.75 -18.11 25.47
N GLY A 31 3.64 -18.76 25.07
CA GLY A 31 2.57 -19.16 25.96
C GLY A 31 1.61 -18.04 26.37
N ILE A 32 1.63 -16.89 25.67
CA ILE A 32 0.76 -15.74 26.00
C ILE A 32 -0.66 -15.95 25.44
N GLY A 33 -0.84 -16.81 24.43
CA GLY A 33 -2.15 -17.11 23.84
C GLY A 33 -2.27 -18.58 23.43
N LYS A 34 -3.48 -19.00 23.06
CA LYS A 34 -3.80 -20.38 22.65
C LYS A 34 -3.78 -20.56 21.13
N TYR A 35 -4.25 -19.56 20.37
CA TYR A 35 -4.40 -19.60 18.92
C TYR A 35 -3.70 -18.45 18.22
N SER A 36 -2.97 -18.75 17.13
CA SER A 36 -2.51 -17.70 16.18
C SER A 36 -3.68 -17.22 15.31
N VAL A 37 -3.47 -16.10 14.60
CA VAL A 37 -4.50 -15.54 13.67
C VAL A 37 -4.90 -16.57 12.62
N TYR A 38 -3.95 -17.29 12.01
CA TYR A 38 -4.28 -18.30 10.98
C TYR A 38 -5.08 -19.45 11.55
N GLN A 39 -4.72 -19.92 12.75
CA GLN A 39 -5.48 -20.97 13.41
C GLN A 39 -6.90 -20.52 13.74
N LEU A 40 -7.06 -19.29 14.24
CA LEU A 40 -8.36 -18.73 14.57
C LEU A 40 -9.25 -18.58 13.31
N ILE A 41 -8.71 -18.00 12.24
CA ILE A 41 -9.45 -17.79 10.99
C ILE A 41 -9.82 -19.13 10.33
N SER A 42 -9.00 -20.17 10.49
CA SER A 42 -9.34 -21.50 9.98
C SER A 42 -10.60 -22.07 10.63
N LEU A 43 -10.85 -21.75 11.90
CA LEU A 43 -12.03 -22.23 12.65
C LEU A 43 -13.35 -21.72 12.04
N ILE A 44 -13.35 -20.62 11.30
CA ILE A 44 -14.54 -20.14 10.58
C ILE A 44 -15.04 -21.20 9.57
N VAL A 45 -14.12 -21.95 8.98
CA VAL A 45 -14.44 -22.99 7.99
C VAL A 45 -14.47 -24.40 8.61
N THR A 46 -13.53 -24.66 9.51
CA THR A 46 -13.33 -26.02 10.08
C THR A 46 -14.06 -26.26 11.40
N MET A 47 -14.67 -25.20 11.97
CA MET A 47 -15.43 -25.21 13.22
C MET A 47 -14.59 -25.57 14.46
N ASN A 48 -14.11 -26.81 14.54
CA ASN A 48 -13.42 -27.34 15.75
C ASN A 48 -12.00 -27.85 15.49
N ARG A 49 -11.49 -27.73 14.28
CA ARG A 49 -10.16 -28.25 13.89
C ARG A 49 -9.28 -27.13 13.34
N PRO A 50 -8.47 -26.48 14.17
CA PRO A 50 -7.56 -25.44 13.69
C PRO A 50 -6.55 -26.04 12.69
N HIS A 51 -6.48 -25.44 11.49
CA HIS A 51 -5.58 -25.88 10.44
C HIS A 51 -4.86 -24.68 9.80
N GLU A 52 -3.54 -24.64 9.92
CA GLU A 52 -2.74 -23.49 9.53
C GLU A 52 -2.84 -23.14 8.05
N PHE A 53 -2.83 -24.13 7.16
CA PHE A 53 -2.87 -23.91 5.71
C PHE A 53 -4.22 -23.34 5.25
N ILE A 54 -5.33 -23.84 5.81
CA ILE A 54 -6.66 -23.28 5.54
C ILE A 54 -6.75 -21.87 6.07
N GLY A 55 -6.19 -21.61 7.25
CA GLY A 55 -6.13 -20.30 7.84
C GLY A 55 -5.31 -19.31 7.00
N LEU A 56 -4.17 -19.72 6.44
CA LEU A 56 -3.37 -18.92 5.54
C LEU A 56 -4.16 -18.48 4.30
N ILE A 57 -4.84 -19.42 3.63
CA ILE A 57 -5.63 -19.11 2.44
C ILE A 57 -6.76 -18.13 2.77
N ASN A 58 -7.53 -18.44 3.82
CA ASN A 58 -8.63 -17.58 4.26
C ASN A 58 -8.15 -16.18 4.64
N ASN A 59 -7.05 -16.11 5.38
CA ASN A 59 -6.51 -14.83 5.82
C ASN A 59 -6.00 -13.98 4.64
N PHE A 60 -5.42 -14.59 3.61
CA PHE A 60 -5.03 -13.89 2.39
C PHE A 60 -6.22 -13.34 1.63
N ILE A 61 -7.29 -14.11 1.52
CA ILE A 61 -8.53 -13.66 0.86
C ILE A 61 -9.14 -12.49 1.64
N ILE A 62 -9.30 -12.64 2.95
CA ILE A 62 -9.88 -11.61 3.82
C ILE A 62 -8.99 -10.36 3.85
N GLY A 63 -7.68 -10.52 4.02
CA GLY A 63 -6.73 -9.43 4.02
C GLY A 63 -6.64 -8.69 2.68
N GLY A 64 -6.74 -9.45 1.57
CA GLY A 64 -6.81 -8.88 0.23
C GLY A 64 -8.09 -8.06 0.02
N PHE A 65 -9.24 -8.61 0.40
CA PHE A 65 -10.52 -7.90 0.35
C PHE A 65 -10.49 -6.63 1.20
N PHE A 66 -9.97 -6.72 2.43
CA PHE A 66 -9.82 -5.56 3.29
C PHE A 66 -8.89 -4.50 2.69
N GLY A 67 -7.79 -4.90 2.04
CA GLY A 67 -6.88 -3.99 1.34
C GLY A 67 -7.61 -3.20 0.23
N VAL A 68 -8.49 -3.85 -0.54
CA VAL A 68 -9.32 -3.20 -1.56
C VAL A 68 -10.31 -2.22 -0.91
N VAL A 69 -11.04 -2.64 0.12
CA VAL A 69 -11.99 -1.78 0.86
C VAL A 69 -11.29 -0.57 1.45
N PHE A 70 -10.13 -0.78 2.06
CA PHE A 70 -9.33 0.30 2.63
C PHE A 70 -8.85 1.28 1.55
N TYR A 71 -8.45 0.80 0.36
CA TYR A 71 -8.10 1.67 -0.76
C TYR A 71 -9.25 2.59 -1.16
N TYR A 72 -10.48 2.07 -1.30
CA TYR A 72 -11.65 2.89 -1.60
C TYR A 72 -11.98 3.86 -0.47
N SER A 73 -11.81 3.46 0.78
CA SER A 73 -11.95 4.34 1.93
C SER A 73 -10.97 5.52 1.88
N LEU A 74 -9.73 5.30 1.43
CA LEU A 74 -8.75 6.37 1.25
C LEU A 74 -9.09 7.34 0.12
N ILE A 75 -9.77 6.89 -0.92
CA ILE A 75 -10.27 7.78 -1.98
C ILE A 75 -11.32 8.75 -1.41
N LEU A 76 -12.17 8.28 -0.50
CA LEU A 76 -13.23 9.09 0.12
C LEU A 76 -12.71 9.99 1.25
N LEU A 77 -11.83 9.48 2.12
CA LEU A 77 -11.34 10.19 3.31
C LEU A 77 -10.07 11.02 3.09
N GLY A 78 -9.49 10.96 1.89
CA GLY A 78 -8.20 11.59 1.60
C GLY A 78 -7.00 10.75 2.08
N ARG A 79 -5.80 11.17 1.66
CA ARG A 79 -4.53 10.42 1.87
C ARG A 79 -3.74 10.86 3.10
N ASP A 80 -4.21 11.92 3.78
CA ASP A 80 -3.52 12.45 4.95
C ASP A 80 -3.58 11.46 6.10
N TYR A 81 -2.51 11.39 6.90
CA TYR A 81 -2.40 10.48 8.05
C TYR A 81 -2.67 9.00 7.71
N LEU A 82 -2.25 8.56 6.51
CA LEU A 82 -2.52 7.23 5.96
C LEU A 82 -2.16 6.10 6.93
N PHE A 83 -1.01 6.21 7.61
CA PHE A 83 -0.55 5.21 8.56
C PHE A 83 -1.50 5.06 9.76
N LEU A 84 -1.95 6.19 10.32
CA LEU A 84 -2.91 6.18 11.43
C LEU A 84 -4.26 5.64 11.00
N LYS A 85 -4.75 6.05 9.82
CA LYS A 85 -6.00 5.53 9.25
C LYS A 85 -5.95 4.02 9.04
N ALA A 86 -4.81 3.49 8.58
CA ALA A 86 -4.63 2.04 8.38
C ALA A 86 -4.71 1.28 9.70
N ILE A 87 -4.08 1.77 10.76
CA ILE A 87 -4.15 1.17 12.10
C ILE A 87 -5.60 1.23 12.63
N CYS A 88 -6.25 2.39 12.58
CA CYS A 88 -7.63 2.53 13.05
C CYS A 88 -8.59 1.61 12.28
N ALA A 89 -8.44 1.53 10.95
CA ALA A 89 -9.28 0.66 10.13
C ALA A 89 -9.05 -0.82 10.45
N SER A 90 -7.81 -1.24 10.67
CA SER A 90 -7.51 -2.63 11.04
C SER A 90 -8.03 -3.00 12.43
N LEU A 91 -7.95 -2.09 13.39
CA LEU A 91 -8.52 -2.29 14.73
C LEU A 91 -10.04 -2.36 14.68
N PHE A 92 -10.69 -1.51 13.89
CA PHE A 92 -12.14 -1.58 13.69
C PHE A 92 -12.56 -2.92 13.07
N PHE A 93 -11.84 -3.37 12.04
CA PHE A 93 -12.08 -4.67 11.43
C PHE A 93 -11.84 -5.83 12.40
N TRP A 94 -10.81 -5.73 13.25
CA TRP A 94 -10.56 -6.71 14.30
C TRP A 94 -11.73 -6.80 15.28
N ILE A 95 -12.26 -5.67 15.77
CA ILE A 95 -13.43 -5.66 16.70
C ILE A 95 -14.63 -6.36 16.04
N LEU A 96 -14.91 -6.06 14.76
CA LEU A 96 -16.00 -6.72 14.03
C LEU A 96 -15.77 -8.22 13.93
N SER A 97 -14.57 -8.63 13.56
CA SER A 97 -14.21 -10.04 13.40
C SER A 97 -14.30 -10.81 14.72
N GLU A 98 -13.79 -10.22 15.81
CA GLU A 98 -13.89 -10.84 17.15
C GLU A 98 -15.34 -10.94 17.63
N THR A 99 -16.15 -9.92 17.40
CA THR A 99 -17.57 -9.95 17.78
C THR A 99 -18.31 -11.06 17.04
N ILE A 100 -18.09 -11.18 15.73
CA ILE A 100 -18.69 -12.26 14.90
C ILE A 100 -18.20 -13.62 15.38
N PHE A 101 -16.89 -13.77 15.58
CA PHE A 101 -16.29 -15.04 15.98
C PHE A 101 -16.80 -15.49 17.36
N THR A 102 -16.78 -14.62 18.33
CA THR A 102 -17.25 -14.91 19.70
C THR A 102 -18.75 -15.28 19.70
N SER A 103 -19.55 -14.58 18.93
CA SER A 103 -21.01 -14.85 18.88
C SER A 103 -21.37 -16.14 18.14
N THR A 104 -20.55 -16.59 17.18
CA THR A 104 -20.90 -17.72 16.29
C THR A 104 -20.18 -19.01 16.66
N ILE A 105 -18.93 -18.95 17.08
CA ILE A 105 -18.05 -20.12 17.22
C ILE A 105 -17.71 -20.42 18.67
N GLU A 106 -17.36 -19.39 19.45
CA GLU A 106 -16.94 -19.54 20.82
C GLU A 106 -18.09 -19.99 21.74
N GLY A 107 -17.81 -20.95 22.60
CA GLY A 107 -18.82 -21.55 23.47
C GLY A 107 -19.75 -22.58 22.79
N ARG A 108 -19.73 -22.66 21.43
CA ARG A 108 -20.51 -23.69 20.69
C ARG A 108 -19.64 -24.81 20.14
N TYR A 109 -18.50 -24.43 19.54
CA TYR A 109 -17.61 -25.36 18.84
C TYR A 109 -16.24 -25.44 19.48
N ILE A 110 -15.81 -24.39 20.19
CA ILE A 110 -14.57 -24.35 20.96
C ILE A 110 -14.85 -23.84 22.37
N ASP A 111 -13.97 -24.21 23.31
CA ASP A 111 -14.00 -23.66 24.66
C ASP A 111 -13.80 -22.15 24.65
N ILE A 112 -14.32 -21.49 25.69
CA ILE A 112 -14.13 -20.04 25.89
C ILE A 112 -12.65 -19.75 25.97
N ARG A 113 -12.19 -18.82 25.12
CA ARG A 113 -10.78 -18.44 25.04
C ARG A 113 -10.37 -17.59 26.25
N PRO A 114 -9.11 -17.71 26.70
CA PRO A 114 -8.57 -16.84 27.71
C PRO A 114 -8.45 -15.39 27.21
N PHE A 115 -8.56 -14.42 28.11
CA PHE A 115 -8.42 -12.99 27.74
C PHE A 115 -7.08 -12.67 27.08
N SER A 116 -6.03 -13.44 27.35
CA SER A 116 -4.72 -13.28 26.68
C SER A 116 -4.80 -13.39 25.17
N ASP A 117 -5.68 -14.25 24.60
CA ASP A 117 -5.86 -14.39 23.16
C ASP A 117 -6.33 -13.09 22.51
N TYR A 118 -7.25 -12.35 23.15
CA TYR A 118 -7.72 -11.07 22.64
C TYR A 118 -6.60 -10.03 22.54
N TYR A 119 -5.69 -9.99 23.51
CA TYR A 119 -4.52 -9.11 23.45
C TYR A 119 -3.54 -9.52 22.36
N VAL A 120 -3.32 -10.82 22.15
CA VAL A 120 -2.47 -11.35 21.07
C VAL A 120 -3.03 -10.91 19.72
N HIS A 121 -4.34 -11.06 19.52
CA HIS A 121 -4.98 -10.68 18.24
C HIS A 121 -5.03 -9.15 18.06
N LEU A 122 -5.20 -8.37 19.12
CA LEU A 122 -5.12 -6.91 19.11
C LEU A 122 -3.74 -6.44 18.61
N ILE A 123 -2.67 -7.02 19.14
CA ILE A 123 -1.29 -6.73 18.72
C ILE A 123 -1.08 -7.15 17.26
N GLY A 124 -1.61 -8.32 16.88
CA GLY A 124 -1.61 -8.80 15.50
C GLY A 124 -2.30 -7.85 14.53
N ALA A 125 -3.50 -7.36 14.88
CA ALA A 125 -4.25 -6.40 14.08
C ALA A 125 -3.54 -5.05 13.95
N THR A 126 -2.92 -4.57 15.05
CA THR A 126 -2.14 -3.33 15.03
C THR A 126 -0.94 -3.45 14.10
N SER A 127 -0.20 -4.56 14.15
CA SER A 127 0.94 -4.81 13.28
C SER A 127 0.54 -4.99 11.82
N TYR A 128 -0.58 -5.65 11.55
CA TYR A 128 -1.18 -5.74 10.22
C TYR A 128 -1.49 -4.35 9.65
N GLY A 129 -2.20 -3.50 10.41
CA GLY A 129 -2.54 -2.13 9.99
C GLY A 129 -1.31 -1.26 9.76
N ALA A 130 -0.30 -1.35 10.63
CA ALA A 130 0.96 -0.63 10.49
C ALA A 130 1.71 -1.05 9.21
N THR A 131 1.81 -2.35 8.96
CA THR A 131 2.48 -2.90 7.77
C THR A 131 1.73 -2.52 6.50
N MET A 132 0.40 -2.63 6.48
CA MET A 132 -0.44 -2.24 5.36
C MET A 132 -0.30 -0.75 5.04
N GLY A 133 -0.35 0.12 6.07
CA GLY A 133 -0.17 1.56 5.90
C GLY A 133 1.21 1.91 5.34
N TRP A 134 2.26 1.22 5.79
CA TRP A 134 3.62 1.40 5.28
C TRP A 134 3.75 0.93 3.83
N LEU A 135 3.20 -0.24 3.48
CA LEU A 135 3.23 -0.77 2.12
C LEU A 135 2.43 0.12 1.14
N PHE A 136 1.27 0.61 1.54
CA PHE A 136 0.47 1.52 0.73
C PHE A 136 1.22 2.83 0.47
N LYS A 137 1.84 3.43 1.50
CA LYS A 137 2.66 4.63 1.34
C LYS A 137 3.83 4.40 0.39
N ARG A 138 4.50 3.25 0.50
CA ARG A 138 5.71 2.96 -0.26
C ARG A 138 5.45 2.52 -1.70
N TYR A 139 4.42 1.72 -1.95
CA TYR A 139 4.20 1.09 -3.26
C TYR A 139 3.00 1.66 -4.02
N LEU A 140 1.93 2.01 -3.34
CA LEU A 140 0.72 2.47 -4.00
C LEU A 140 0.76 3.97 -4.32
N PHE A 141 1.28 4.77 -3.40
CA PHE A 141 1.27 6.24 -3.53
C PHE A 141 2.63 6.86 -3.87
N ALA A 142 3.72 6.11 -3.84
CA ALA A 142 5.02 6.62 -4.28
C ALA A 142 5.04 6.97 -5.77
N CYS A 143 4.36 6.19 -6.61
CA CYS A 143 4.27 6.44 -8.04
C CYS A 143 3.40 7.66 -8.39
N ASP A 144 2.39 7.99 -7.60
CA ASP A 144 1.51 9.13 -7.86
C ASP A 144 2.25 10.47 -7.73
N LYS A 145 3.16 10.61 -6.77
CA LYS A 145 3.97 11.83 -6.60
C LYS A 145 4.83 12.15 -7.82
N HIS A 146 5.40 11.14 -8.46
CA HIS A 146 6.20 11.33 -9.67
C HIS A 146 5.36 11.73 -10.88
N GLU A 147 4.11 11.26 -10.99
CA GLU A 147 3.21 11.69 -12.05
C GLU A 147 2.73 13.14 -11.85
N GLU A 148 2.44 13.55 -10.61
CA GLU A 148 2.06 14.93 -10.27
C GLU A 148 3.21 15.90 -10.50
N GLU A 149 4.44 15.56 -10.11
CA GLU A 149 5.64 16.37 -10.37
C GLU A 149 5.92 16.48 -11.87
N ARG A 150 5.72 15.41 -12.65
CA ARG A 150 5.89 15.42 -14.10
C ARG A 150 4.86 16.34 -14.77
N GLN A 151 3.58 16.24 -14.39
CA GLN A 151 2.52 17.09 -14.94
C GLN A 151 2.68 18.57 -14.54
N SER A 152 3.14 18.84 -13.32
CA SER A 152 3.44 20.19 -12.84
C SER A 152 4.59 20.81 -13.63
N ASN A 153 5.65 20.04 -13.91
CA ASN A 153 6.78 20.49 -14.71
C ASN A 153 6.39 20.73 -16.18
N GLU A 154 5.54 19.87 -16.74
CA GLU A 154 5.05 19.96 -18.13
C GLU A 154 4.15 21.20 -18.31
N LYS A 155 3.26 21.47 -17.36
CA LYS A 155 2.44 22.69 -17.35
C LYS A 155 3.28 23.96 -17.19
N SER A 156 4.32 23.94 -16.34
CA SER A 156 5.25 25.04 -16.19
C SER A 156 6.05 25.32 -17.46
N TYR A 157 6.38 24.28 -18.21
CA TYR A 157 7.08 24.40 -19.48
C TYR A 157 6.19 25.04 -20.57
N HIS A 158 4.94 24.59 -20.68
CA HIS A 158 3.96 25.14 -21.64
C HIS A 158 3.60 26.59 -21.33
N SER A 159 3.51 26.97 -20.05
CA SER A 159 3.27 28.36 -19.64
C SER A 159 4.44 29.28 -19.96
N SER A 160 5.69 28.81 -19.84
CA SER A 160 6.86 29.62 -20.18
C SER A 160 7.04 29.77 -21.69
N GLU A 161 6.59 28.82 -22.47
CA GLU A 161 6.66 28.89 -23.93
C GLU A 161 5.61 29.88 -24.50
N MET A 162 4.41 29.97 -23.90
CA MET A 162 3.38 30.95 -24.31
C MET A 162 3.77 32.39 -23.92
N LEU A 163 4.60 32.61 -22.91
CA LEU A 163 5.06 33.93 -22.51
C LEU A 163 6.31 34.39 -23.27
N ALA A 164 6.91 33.53 -24.10
CA ALA A 164 8.16 33.80 -24.79
C ALA A 164 7.97 34.35 -26.23
N PHE A 165 6.77 34.75 -26.63
CA PHE A 165 6.54 35.45 -27.87
C PHE A 165 6.07 36.91 -27.67
N PRO A 166 6.97 37.85 -27.38
CA PRO A 166 6.81 39.17 -27.94
C PRO A 166 7.54 39.20 -29.26
N ALA A 167 6.79 39.51 -30.35
CA ALA A 167 7.33 39.81 -31.64
C ALA A 167 8.29 41.02 -31.55
N CYS A 168 9.57 40.79 -31.33
CA CYS A 168 10.61 41.77 -31.61
C CYS A 168 11.04 41.65 -33.06
N LYS A 169 10.37 42.41 -33.94
CA LYS A 169 10.95 42.85 -35.21
C LYS A 169 12.15 43.75 -34.87
N HIS A 170 13.33 43.34 -35.29
CA HIS A 170 14.57 44.11 -35.24
C HIS A 170 15.46 43.92 -33.97
N CYS A 171 16.30 42.90 -33.97
CA CYS A 171 17.58 42.90 -33.30
C CYS A 171 18.60 42.08 -34.11
N PRO A 172 19.65 42.71 -34.60
CA PRO A 172 20.82 42.01 -35.15
C PRO A 172 21.76 41.64 -33.93
N ASP A 173 22.44 40.54 -34.08
CA ASP A 173 23.59 40.08 -33.31
C ASP A 173 23.41 39.56 -31.84
N GLU A 174 22.51 38.59 -31.66
CA GLU A 174 22.50 37.82 -30.42
C GLU A 174 22.46 36.27 -30.61
N ASN A 175 22.98 35.81 -31.74
CA ASN A 175 22.83 34.41 -32.12
C ASN A 175 23.79 33.43 -31.40
N GLU A 176 24.91 33.90 -30.88
CA GLU A 176 25.92 33.05 -30.25
C GLU A 176 25.54 32.67 -28.80
N ASN A 177 25.02 33.60 -28.03
CA ASN A 177 24.55 33.35 -26.66
C ASN A 177 23.27 32.50 -26.57
N ARG A 178 22.49 32.46 -27.66
CA ARG A 178 21.27 31.65 -27.73
C ARG A 178 21.56 30.17 -27.93
N PHE A 179 22.59 29.84 -28.71
CA PHE A 179 23.02 28.47 -28.98
C PHE A 179 23.59 27.83 -27.71
N GLU A 180 24.40 28.52 -26.93
CA GLU A 180 24.92 28.04 -25.65
C GLU A 180 23.83 27.80 -24.61
N LYS A 181 22.83 28.68 -24.53
CA LYS A 181 21.67 28.50 -23.65
C LYS A 181 20.82 27.30 -24.05
N ILE A 182 20.66 27.00 -25.33
CA ILE A 182 19.93 25.83 -25.84
C ILE A 182 20.71 24.56 -25.56
N LEU A 183 22.03 24.54 -25.79
CA LEU A 183 22.90 23.39 -25.51
C LEU A 183 22.88 23.02 -24.02
N ASN A 184 23.05 24.02 -23.15
CA ASN A 184 23.03 23.83 -21.69
C ASN A 184 21.67 23.37 -21.17
N ARG A 185 20.58 23.69 -21.88
CA ARG A 185 19.23 23.23 -21.59
C ARG A 185 19.02 21.77 -22.05
N HIS A 186 19.59 21.40 -23.19
CA HIS A 186 19.54 20.02 -23.71
C HIS A 186 20.30 19.05 -22.82
N ASP A 187 21.48 19.42 -22.33
CA ASP A 187 22.27 18.61 -21.40
C ASP A 187 21.58 18.42 -20.05
N LYS A 188 20.94 19.48 -19.52
CA LYS A 188 20.11 19.35 -18.31
C LYS A 188 18.91 18.45 -18.49
N LEU A 189 18.28 18.44 -19.67
CA LEU A 189 17.17 17.55 -19.99
C LEU A 189 17.64 16.11 -20.16
N LEU A 190 18.80 15.89 -20.77
CA LEU A 190 19.40 14.56 -20.93
C LEU A 190 19.78 13.94 -19.58
N ILE A 191 20.39 14.73 -18.69
CA ILE A 191 20.74 14.31 -17.34
C ILE A 191 19.47 13.99 -16.51
N ARG A 192 18.39 14.76 -16.69
CA ARG A 192 17.09 14.46 -16.06
C ARG A 192 16.49 13.17 -16.63
N ALA A 193 16.47 12.99 -17.94
CA ALA A 193 15.94 11.78 -18.57
C ALA A 193 16.71 10.51 -18.16
N ILE A 194 18.03 10.60 -17.96
CA ILE A 194 18.86 9.50 -17.44
C ILE A 194 18.55 9.23 -15.96
N ARG A 195 18.30 10.26 -15.15
CA ARG A 195 17.91 10.14 -13.75
C ARG A 195 16.51 9.51 -13.61
N ASP A 196 15.56 9.99 -14.39
CA ASP A 196 14.19 9.48 -14.45
C ASP A 196 14.15 8.05 -14.99
N GLY A 197 15.01 7.69 -15.95
CA GLY A 197 15.18 6.33 -16.46
C GLY A 197 15.74 5.35 -15.42
N LYS A 198 16.51 5.81 -14.42
CA LYS A 198 16.93 4.99 -13.28
C LYS A 198 15.83 4.79 -12.25
N GLU A 199 14.94 5.77 -12.10
CA GLU A 199 13.83 5.68 -11.14
C GLU A 199 12.63 4.92 -11.72
N THR A 200 12.37 5.02 -13.03
CA THR A 200 11.37 4.17 -13.70
C THR A 200 11.73 2.68 -13.62
N LYS A 201 13.01 2.32 -13.48
CA LYS A 201 13.41 0.94 -13.18
C LYS A 201 12.98 0.48 -11.77
N LYS A 202 12.81 1.39 -10.80
CA LYS A 202 12.27 1.06 -9.46
C LYS A 202 10.77 0.80 -9.49
N CYS A 203 10.02 1.56 -10.29
CA CYS A 203 8.59 1.28 -10.49
C CYS A 203 8.35 0.05 -11.39
N SER A 204 9.29 -0.27 -12.30
CA SER A 204 9.25 -1.45 -13.16
C SER A 204 9.48 -2.78 -12.42
N PHE A 205 9.97 -2.76 -11.17
CA PHE A 205 10.10 -3.98 -10.38
C PHE A 205 8.73 -4.62 -10.07
N LEU A 206 7.70 -3.82 -9.90
CA LEU A 206 6.31 -4.30 -9.74
C LEU A 206 5.70 -4.83 -11.06
N SER A 207 6.22 -4.41 -12.22
CA SER A 207 5.75 -4.92 -13.52
C SER A 207 6.27 -6.33 -13.86
N ARG A 208 7.24 -6.87 -13.10
CA ARG A 208 7.77 -8.23 -13.29
C ARG A 208 6.97 -9.31 -12.59
N PHE A 209 6.04 -8.96 -11.73
CA PHE A 209 5.00 -9.90 -11.31
C PHE A 209 3.94 -10.03 -12.43
N LYS A 210 4.37 -10.53 -13.60
CA LYS A 210 3.46 -11.13 -14.54
C LYS A 210 3.00 -12.44 -13.91
N PHE A 211 1.84 -12.39 -13.30
CA PHE A 211 1.12 -13.60 -12.98
C PHE A 211 0.82 -14.33 -14.30
N TRP A 212 1.21 -15.57 -14.28
CA TRP A 212 0.71 -16.60 -15.20
C TRP A 212 -0.81 -16.73 -15.03
#